data_d2ef7021951b15a6c4d164bcd4024582
#
_entry.id   d2ef7021951b15a6c4d164bcd4024582
#
_cell.length_a   1.000
_cell.length_b   1.000
_cell.length_c   1.000
_cell.angle_alpha   90.00
_cell.angle_beta   90.00
_cell.angle_gamma   90.00
#
_symmetry.space_group_name_H-M   'P 1'
#
loop_
_entity.id
_entity.type
_entity.pdbx_description
1 polymer ?
#
loop_
_entity_poly.entity_id
_entity_poly.type
_entity_poly.pdbx_seq_one_letter_code
_entity_poly.pdbx_strand_id
1 'polypeptide(L)'
;MKVIRYYLMFLMLILVSSCDQEGELGYAGIYEDSFPPQPCDKYNEVEENPFVQVSEQAISTFSVDADGASYANVRRFIQQDNQLPPKFAVRTEELINYFNLDYDYSDASHPINLNGEVSLCPWNTSHKLIRIGIKGKPIPDAELPSSNFVFLIDVSGSMGSEDKLELLKSGFKNFVDQMKVTDKIAIVTYAGSAGVVLQSTTGQDKNIIKQAIESLGSGGSTAGAEGIITAYEIAQANFIDGGNNRIIVGTDGDFNVGISSQEELIALIEEKRDFGVFLTVLGVGRGNLNDGMLEQIANNGNGTYEYIDNIEQMRKVFIYEYNKFFTVAKDVKVQVEFNPDNVEAYRLIGYENRLLSEEDFEDDTEDAGEIGANQNITAIYEIIPIENINYRDVPTFQVDFRYKQPDSETSIPINLDIYDQGNDFSSSTDYMKFCSSVAAFSMLLTDSEYKGTSNYDEVLNWLDQVNLNDQHQFKSEFRELVVKAKDL
;
A
#
# COMPACT_ATOMS: atom_id res chain seq x y z
N MET A 1 -48.71 44.69 -31.27
CA MET A 1 -49.33 43.71 -32.19
C MET A 1 -48.57 43.50 -33.53
N LYS A 2 -47.47 44.20 -33.83
CA LYS A 2 -46.69 43.98 -35.05
C LYS A 2 -45.48 43.01 -34.90
N VAL A 3 -45.05 42.74 -33.72
CA VAL A 3 -43.87 41.89 -33.46
C VAL A 3 -44.25 40.40 -33.43
N ILE A 4 -45.46 40.06 -33.06
CA ILE A 4 -45.92 38.61 -32.99
C ILE A 4 -46.17 38.07 -34.41
N ARG A 5 -46.40 38.95 -35.43
CA ARG A 5 -46.64 38.51 -36.81
C ARG A 5 -45.36 38.05 -37.54
N TYR A 6 -44.19 38.52 -37.11
CA TYR A 6 -42.92 38.12 -37.72
C TYR A 6 -42.39 36.79 -37.15
N TYR A 7 -42.68 36.48 -35.88
CA TYR A 7 -42.30 35.18 -35.29
C TYR A 7 -43.12 34.00 -35.85
N LEU A 8 -44.39 34.23 -36.17
CA LEU A 8 -45.23 33.18 -36.80
C LEU A 8 -44.86 32.96 -38.26
N MET A 9 -44.32 33.94 -38.97
CA MET A 9 -43.93 33.85 -40.38
C MET A 9 -42.52 33.17 -40.48
N PHE A 10 -41.64 33.28 -39.45
CA PHE A 10 -40.36 32.59 -39.41
C PHE A 10 -40.49 31.13 -38.99
N LEU A 11 -41.48 30.77 -38.16
CA LEU A 11 -41.77 29.39 -37.78
C LEU A 11 -42.45 28.60 -38.91
N MET A 12 -43.12 29.27 -39.86
CA MET A 12 -43.77 28.62 -40.99
C MET A 12 -42.83 28.39 -42.19
N LEU A 13 -41.65 29.04 -42.20
CA LEU A 13 -40.64 28.82 -43.25
C LEU A 13 -39.69 27.62 -42.94
N ILE A 14 -39.71 27.11 -41.71
CA ILE A 14 -38.90 25.94 -41.31
C ILE A 14 -39.66 24.63 -41.55
N LEU A 15 -40.95 24.65 -41.81
CA LEU A 15 -41.80 23.46 -42.02
C LEU A 15 -42.06 23.08 -43.48
N VAL A 16 -41.44 23.77 -44.46
CA VAL A 16 -41.69 23.53 -45.89
C VAL A 16 -40.48 23.04 -46.68
N SER A 17 -39.36 22.73 -46.01
CA SER A 17 -38.15 22.15 -46.66
C SER A 17 -37.86 20.72 -46.28
N SER A 18 -38.89 19.90 -46.13
CA SER A 18 -38.74 18.44 -45.96
C SER A 18 -39.70 17.70 -46.84
N CYS A 19 -39.42 17.70 -48.14
CA CYS A 19 -39.86 16.70 -49.11
C CYS A 19 -39.23 17.00 -50.47
N ASP A 20 -38.33 16.19 -50.89
CA ASP A 20 -38.11 15.61 -52.25
C ASP A 20 -36.67 15.07 -52.32
N GLN A 21 -36.56 13.87 -52.39
CA GLN A 21 -36.51 12.93 -53.52
C GLN A 21 -35.10 12.30 -53.70
N GLU A 22 -35.09 11.01 -53.58
CA GLU A 22 -34.34 10.00 -54.35
C GLU A 22 -32.92 10.31 -54.82
N GLY A 23 -31.98 9.50 -54.28
CA GLY A 23 -30.65 9.31 -54.81
C GLY A 23 -29.89 8.28 -53.97
N GLU A 24 -29.94 7.01 -54.37
CA GLU A 24 -29.09 5.93 -53.84
C GLU A 24 -27.63 6.35 -53.84
N LEU A 25 -27.02 6.38 -52.65
CA LEU A 25 -25.62 5.98 -52.46
C LEU A 25 -25.47 5.62 -50.97
N GLY A 26 -25.26 4.34 -50.72
CA GLY A 26 -25.04 3.79 -49.38
C GLY A 26 -23.88 4.48 -48.66
N TYR A 27 -24.18 5.33 -47.71
CA TYR A 27 -23.24 5.58 -46.62
C TYR A 27 -23.43 4.47 -45.59
N ALA A 28 -22.47 3.56 -45.58
CA ALA A 28 -22.25 2.71 -44.43
C ALA A 28 -22.16 3.65 -43.20
N GLY A 29 -23.20 3.67 -42.38
CA GLY A 29 -23.15 4.28 -41.07
C GLY A 29 -21.99 3.61 -40.34
N ILE A 30 -20.96 4.39 -40.02
CA ILE A 30 -20.02 4.04 -38.98
C ILE A 30 -20.86 3.96 -37.72
N TYR A 31 -21.33 2.75 -37.38
CA TYR A 31 -21.64 2.44 -36.01
C TYR A 31 -20.29 2.64 -35.29
N GLU A 32 -20.10 3.77 -34.63
CA GLU A 32 -19.24 3.77 -33.48
C GLU A 32 -19.83 2.67 -32.58
N ASP A 33 -19.27 1.48 -32.66
CA ASP A 33 -19.39 0.49 -31.62
C ASP A 33 -18.86 1.18 -30.37
N SER A 34 -19.75 1.85 -29.63
CA SER A 34 -19.49 2.21 -28.25
C SER A 34 -19.47 0.90 -27.50
N PHE A 35 -18.32 0.22 -27.57
CA PHE A 35 -18.03 -0.80 -26.56
C PHE A 35 -18.27 -0.13 -25.21
N PRO A 36 -19.04 -0.75 -24.30
CA PRO A 36 -19.09 -0.26 -22.92
C PRO A 36 -17.64 -0.07 -22.48
N PRO A 37 -17.31 1.02 -21.79
CA PRO A 37 -15.96 1.22 -21.32
C PRO A 37 -15.51 -0.06 -20.63
N GLN A 38 -14.37 -0.63 -21.10
CA GLN A 38 -13.80 -1.82 -20.47
C GLN A 38 -13.60 -1.47 -18.99
N PRO A 39 -14.00 -2.32 -18.06
CA PRO A 39 -13.67 -2.12 -16.67
C PRO A 39 -12.15 -1.87 -16.56
N CYS A 40 -11.75 -0.83 -15.89
CA CYS A 40 -10.35 -0.49 -15.67
C CYS A 40 -10.08 -0.37 -14.17
N ASP A 41 -8.85 -0.71 -13.78
CA ASP A 41 -8.40 -0.53 -12.42
C ASP A 41 -8.50 0.95 -12.03
N LYS A 42 -8.86 1.22 -10.76
CA LYS A 42 -9.05 2.56 -10.21
C LYS A 42 -7.98 2.84 -9.15
N TYR A 43 -7.32 3.98 -9.29
CA TYR A 43 -6.29 4.47 -8.39
C TYR A 43 -6.66 5.87 -7.92
N ASN A 44 -6.32 6.21 -6.68
CA ASN A 44 -6.47 7.58 -6.19
C ASN A 44 -5.40 8.47 -6.81
N GLU A 45 -5.80 9.67 -7.25
CA GLU A 45 -4.85 10.68 -7.70
C GLU A 45 -4.12 11.25 -6.48
N VAL A 46 -2.80 11.27 -6.54
CA VAL A 46 -1.92 11.80 -5.50
C VAL A 46 -0.94 12.76 -6.18
N GLU A 47 -0.73 13.93 -5.59
CA GLU A 47 0.26 14.92 -6.02
C GLU A 47 1.55 14.71 -5.22
N GLU A 48 2.71 14.73 -5.90
CA GLU A 48 4.01 14.60 -5.24
C GLU A 48 4.27 15.73 -4.23
N ASN A 49 4.86 15.39 -3.11
CA ASN A 49 5.29 16.38 -2.11
C ASN A 49 6.27 17.40 -2.73
N PRO A 50 6.02 18.71 -2.60
CA PRO A 50 6.95 19.74 -3.06
C PRO A 50 8.11 19.93 -2.08
N PHE A 51 9.12 20.70 -2.50
CA PHE A 51 10.11 21.22 -1.56
C PHE A 51 9.47 22.26 -0.63
N VAL A 52 9.69 22.07 0.67
CA VAL A 52 9.25 22.96 1.75
C VAL A 52 10.47 23.73 2.29
N GLN A 53 10.35 25.05 2.40
CA GLN A 53 11.42 25.87 2.99
C GLN A 53 11.46 25.68 4.51
N VAL A 54 12.64 25.35 5.07
CA VAL A 54 12.79 25.15 6.52
C VAL A 54 12.49 26.43 7.30
N SER A 55 12.74 27.60 6.71
CA SER A 55 12.39 28.90 7.30
C SER A 55 10.88 29.14 7.45
N GLU A 56 10.05 28.43 6.70
CA GLU A 56 8.59 28.52 6.75
C GLU A 56 8.01 27.39 7.60
N GLN A 57 8.53 26.16 7.44
CA GLN A 57 8.13 24.98 8.19
C GLN A 57 9.35 24.08 8.37
N ALA A 58 9.90 24.05 9.60
CA ALA A 58 11.07 23.24 9.92
C ALA A 58 10.72 21.77 10.22
N ILE A 59 9.44 21.47 10.43
CA ILE A 59 8.94 20.19 10.90
C ILE A 59 8.12 19.51 9.80
N SER A 60 8.38 18.23 9.60
CA SER A 60 7.62 17.34 8.72
C SER A 60 7.07 16.17 9.53
N THR A 61 5.76 15.98 9.51
CA THR A 61 5.07 14.94 10.30
C THR A 61 4.33 13.99 9.36
N PHE A 62 4.44 12.69 9.61
CA PHE A 62 3.74 11.66 8.85
C PHE A 62 3.51 10.40 9.68
N SER A 63 2.53 9.58 9.29
CA SER A 63 2.34 8.23 9.82
C SER A 63 3.13 7.21 8.99
N VAL A 64 3.52 6.10 9.60
CA VAL A 64 4.21 5.02 8.87
C VAL A 64 3.26 4.32 7.92
N ASP A 65 3.83 3.83 6.80
CA ASP A 65 3.16 2.95 5.87
C ASP A 65 4.03 1.72 5.61
N ALA A 66 3.42 0.56 5.72
CA ALA A 66 4.10 -0.71 5.60
C ALA A 66 3.49 -1.62 4.52
N ASP A 67 2.63 -1.06 3.67
CA ASP A 67 1.98 -1.75 2.58
C ASP A 67 2.97 -2.06 1.44
N GLY A 68 2.65 -3.05 0.64
CA GLY A 68 3.46 -3.46 -0.51
C GLY A 68 2.65 -3.66 -1.79
N ALA A 69 1.39 -3.24 -1.77
CA ALA A 69 0.46 -3.48 -2.87
C ALA A 69 0.89 -2.80 -4.17
N SER A 70 1.37 -1.56 -4.09
CA SER A 70 1.81 -0.81 -5.27
C SER A 70 2.96 -1.51 -5.99
N TYR A 71 3.97 -2.07 -5.28
CA TYR A 71 5.05 -2.80 -5.95
C TYR A 71 4.55 -4.03 -6.71
N ALA A 72 3.71 -4.86 -6.08
CA ALA A 72 3.16 -6.05 -6.72
C ALA A 72 2.30 -5.70 -7.94
N ASN A 73 1.58 -4.57 -7.89
CA ASN A 73 0.79 -4.06 -8.99
C ASN A 73 1.67 -3.52 -10.13
N VAL A 74 2.72 -2.74 -9.83
CA VAL A 74 3.73 -2.29 -10.80
C VAL A 74 4.39 -3.49 -11.48
N ARG A 75 4.75 -4.52 -10.71
CA ARG A 75 5.32 -5.77 -11.24
C ARG A 75 4.35 -6.46 -12.22
N ARG A 76 3.07 -6.53 -11.89
CA ARG A 76 2.05 -7.08 -12.78
C ARG A 76 2.02 -6.34 -14.11
N PHE A 77 1.92 -4.99 -14.10
CA PHE A 77 1.90 -4.19 -15.31
C PHE A 77 3.12 -4.48 -16.20
N ILE A 78 4.32 -4.45 -15.60
CA ILE A 78 5.56 -4.60 -16.36
C ILE A 78 5.76 -6.05 -16.80
N GLN A 79 5.60 -7.04 -15.92
CA GLN A 79 5.94 -8.43 -16.22
C GLN A 79 4.82 -9.20 -16.95
N GLN A 80 3.57 -8.97 -16.59
CA GLN A 80 2.45 -9.74 -17.12
C GLN A 80 1.73 -9.00 -18.25
N ASP A 81 1.48 -7.70 -18.10
CA ASP A 81 0.74 -6.91 -19.09
C ASP A 81 1.68 -6.30 -20.16
N ASN A 82 3.00 -6.35 -19.93
CA ASN A 82 4.06 -5.83 -20.83
C ASN A 82 3.84 -4.34 -21.17
N GLN A 83 3.53 -3.53 -20.16
CA GLN A 83 3.31 -2.09 -20.26
C GLN A 83 3.77 -1.39 -18.97
N LEU A 84 4.07 -0.09 -19.04
CA LEU A 84 4.31 0.70 -17.86
C LEU A 84 3.02 0.92 -17.08
N PRO A 85 3.06 0.99 -15.72
CA PRO A 85 1.90 1.27 -14.90
C PRO A 85 1.38 2.69 -15.13
N PRO A 86 0.08 2.96 -14.91
CA PRO A 86 -0.38 4.33 -14.79
C PRO A 86 0.27 5.02 -13.57
N LYS A 87 0.54 6.33 -13.67
CA LYS A 87 1.27 7.09 -12.63
C LYS A 87 0.70 6.90 -11.22
N PHE A 88 -0.61 6.94 -11.08
CA PHE A 88 -1.31 6.81 -9.79
C PHE A 88 -1.33 5.39 -9.19
N ALA A 89 -0.84 4.40 -9.93
CA ALA A 89 -0.61 3.05 -9.39
C ALA A 89 0.73 2.94 -8.66
N VAL A 90 1.58 3.98 -8.71
CA VAL A 90 2.93 3.97 -8.20
C VAL A 90 3.00 4.83 -6.94
N ARG A 91 3.07 4.18 -5.78
CA ARG A 91 3.29 4.81 -4.47
C ARG A 91 4.71 4.50 -4.03
N THR A 92 5.55 5.54 -3.95
CA THR A 92 7.00 5.37 -3.77
C THR A 92 7.36 4.70 -2.46
N GLU A 93 6.69 5.07 -1.36
CA GLU A 93 6.86 4.47 -0.03
C GLU A 93 6.58 2.97 -0.05
N GLU A 94 5.52 2.53 -0.72
CA GLU A 94 5.18 1.12 -0.82
C GLU A 94 6.16 0.33 -1.70
N LEU A 95 6.71 0.97 -2.75
CA LEU A 95 7.78 0.34 -3.53
C LEU A 95 9.03 0.11 -2.67
N ILE A 96 9.40 1.07 -1.84
CA ILE A 96 10.58 0.97 -0.95
C ILE A 96 10.31 -0.05 0.15
N ASN A 97 9.15 0.00 0.80
CA ASN A 97 8.79 -0.82 1.96
C ASN A 97 8.37 -2.25 1.58
N TYR A 98 8.19 -2.53 0.29
CA TYR A 98 8.03 -3.89 -0.19
C TYR A 98 9.20 -4.80 0.17
N PHE A 99 10.43 -4.27 0.28
CA PHE A 99 11.64 -5.04 0.48
C PHE A 99 12.02 -5.13 1.96
N ASN A 100 12.20 -6.35 2.45
CA ASN A 100 12.82 -6.53 3.75
C ASN A 100 14.32 -6.21 3.64
N LEU A 101 14.74 -5.11 4.26
CA LEU A 101 16.12 -4.63 4.26
C LEU A 101 16.96 -5.22 5.39
N ASP A 102 16.31 -5.93 6.32
CA ASP A 102 16.97 -6.60 7.44
C ASP A 102 17.82 -5.63 8.28
N TYR A 103 17.24 -4.48 8.63
CA TYR A 103 17.89 -3.50 9.51
C TYR A 103 18.24 -4.14 10.85
N ASP A 104 19.31 -3.65 11.47
CA ASP A 104 19.75 -4.11 12.78
C ASP A 104 18.72 -3.79 13.88
N TYR A 105 18.57 -4.70 14.81
CA TYR A 105 17.79 -4.55 16.04
C TYR A 105 18.67 -4.85 17.24
N SER A 106 19.50 -3.89 17.63
CA SER A 106 20.50 -4.03 18.70
C SER A 106 20.02 -3.49 20.04
N ASP A 107 19.13 -2.50 20.05
CA ASP A 107 18.55 -1.93 21.27
C ASP A 107 17.18 -2.55 21.58
N ALA A 108 17.12 -3.35 22.63
CA ALA A 108 15.90 -4.01 23.10
C ALA A 108 15.09 -3.19 24.12
N SER A 109 15.44 -1.93 24.37
CA SER A 109 14.72 -1.06 25.30
C SER A 109 13.34 -0.67 24.79
N HIS A 110 13.17 -0.62 23.46
CA HIS A 110 11.92 -0.32 22.77
C HIS A 110 11.55 -1.45 21.80
N PRO A 111 10.27 -1.61 21.41
CA PRO A 111 9.85 -2.60 20.40
C PRO A 111 10.24 -2.20 18.97
N ILE A 112 10.94 -1.10 18.80
CA ILE A 112 11.43 -0.58 17.52
C ILE A 112 12.84 -0.03 17.67
N ASN A 113 13.65 -0.13 16.61
CA ASN A 113 14.93 0.56 16.49
C ASN A 113 14.90 1.53 15.31
N LEU A 114 15.52 2.69 15.53
CA LEU A 114 15.69 3.74 14.53
C LEU A 114 17.14 3.76 14.04
N ASN A 115 17.32 4.02 12.76
CA ASN A 115 18.62 4.32 12.17
C ASN A 115 18.47 5.39 11.09
N GLY A 116 19.52 6.16 10.84
CA GLY A 116 19.49 7.23 9.84
C GLY A 116 20.83 7.38 9.15
N GLU A 117 20.79 7.90 7.94
CA GLU A 117 21.97 8.14 7.12
C GLU A 117 21.75 9.34 6.21
N VAL A 118 22.82 10.13 5.98
CA VAL A 118 22.85 11.22 5.01
C VAL A 118 23.92 10.93 3.95
N SER A 119 23.61 11.16 2.68
CA SER A 119 24.58 11.07 1.57
C SER A 119 24.27 12.11 0.50
N LEU A 120 25.20 12.32 -0.44
CA LEU A 120 24.89 13.09 -1.65
C LEU A 120 23.74 12.43 -2.43
N CYS A 121 22.87 13.27 -3.01
CA CYS A 121 21.78 12.81 -3.87
C CYS A 121 22.35 12.39 -5.24
N PRO A 122 22.13 11.15 -5.70
CA PRO A 122 22.74 10.66 -6.93
C PRO A 122 22.12 11.26 -8.21
N TRP A 123 20.90 11.78 -8.17
CA TRP A 123 20.24 12.43 -9.30
C TRP A 123 20.32 13.96 -9.30
N ASN A 124 20.81 14.54 -8.20
CA ASN A 124 21.10 15.97 -8.11
C ASN A 124 22.23 16.21 -7.10
N THR A 125 23.46 16.36 -7.60
CA THR A 125 24.66 16.46 -6.75
C THR A 125 24.75 17.73 -5.90
N SER A 126 23.87 18.71 -6.08
CA SER A 126 23.73 19.87 -5.18
C SER A 126 22.83 19.59 -3.99
N HIS A 127 22.10 18.48 -3.99
CA HIS A 127 21.21 18.04 -2.94
C HIS A 127 21.82 16.89 -2.14
N LYS A 128 21.18 16.54 -1.03
CA LYS A 128 21.48 15.34 -0.24
C LYS A 128 20.24 14.52 -0.02
N LEU A 129 20.44 13.23 0.23
CA LEU A 129 19.40 12.31 0.65
C LEU A 129 19.55 11.99 2.13
N ILE A 130 18.44 11.92 2.80
CA ILE A 130 18.28 11.39 4.15
C ILE A 130 17.50 10.10 4.04
N ARG A 131 17.99 9.03 4.63
CA ARG A 131 17.25 7.77 4.83
C ARG A 131 17.01 7.58 6.32
N ILE A 132 15.75 7.39 6.69
CA ILE A 132 15.31 7.00 8.02
C ILE A 132 14.85 5.55 7.92
N GLY A 133 15.48 4.66 8.66
CA GLY A 133 15.11 3.25 8.76
C GLY A 133 14.51 2.93 10.13
N ILE A 134 13.42 2.19 10.12
CA ILE A 134 12.68 1.75 11.31
C ILE A 134 12.64 0.23 11.28
N LYS A 135 13.00 -0.42 12.39
CA LYS A 135 12.95 -1.88 12.55
C LYS A 135 12.05 -2.27 13.70
N GLY A 136 10.99 -3.02 13.39
CA GLY A 136 10.18 -3.67 14.40
C GLY A 136 10.92 -4.84 15.06
N LYS A 137 10.69 -5.04 16.36
CA LYS A 137 11.28 -6.11 17.16
C LYS A 137 11.08 -7.48 16.49
N PRO A 138 12.13 -8.23 16.22
CA PRO A 138 11.99 -9.60 15.74
C PRO A 138 11.43 -10.49 16.87
N ILE A 139 10.38 -11.26 16.57
CA ILE A 139 9.81 -12.27 17.45
C ILE A 139 10.06 -13.63 16.80
N PRO A 140 10.76 -14.55 17.48
CA PRO A 140 10.94 -15.90 16.96
C PRO A 140 9.60 -16.61 16.74
N ASP A 141 9.47 -17.40 15.66
CA ASP A 141 8.22 -18.08 15.30
C ASP A 141 7.64 -18.95 16.45
N ALA A 142 8.52 -19.53 17.27
CA ALA A 142 8.11 -20.33 18.41
C ALA A 142 7.47 -19.52 19.55
N GLU A 143 7.73 -18.21 19.60
CA GLU A 143 7.26 -17.28 20.64
C GLU A 143 6.03 -16.49 20.17
N LEU A 144 5.70 -16.51 18.87
CA LEU A 144 4.51 -15.86 18.36
C LEU A 144 3.26 -16.43 19.06
N PRO A 145 2.30 -15.58 19.50
CA PRO A 145 1.06 -16.05 20.07
C PRO A 145 0.20 -16.80 19.05
N SER A 146 -0.87 -17.43 19.51
CA SER A 146 -1.84 -18.08 18.62
C SER A 146 -2.66 -17.05 17.86
N SER A 147 -3.09 -17.42 16.66
CA SER A 147 -3.88 -16.55 15.77
C SER A 147 -5.31 -17.06 15.62
N ASN A 148 -6.24 -16.12 15.54
CA ASN A 148 -7.64 -16.34 15.18
C ASN A 148 -7.91 -15.58 13.87
N PHE A 149 -7.91 -16.31 12.76
CA PHE A 149 -8.16 -15.76 11.44
C PHE A 149 -9.60 -15.99 10.99
N VAL A 150 -10.19 -14.99 10.36
CA VAL A 150 -11.44 -15.14 9.61
C VAL A 150 -11.15 -14.76 8.16
N PHE A 151 -11.18 -15.72 7.26
CA PHE A 151 -11.09 -15.46 5.83
C PHE A 151 -12.45 -15.01 5.32
N LEU A 152 -12.53 -13.77 4.84
CA LEU A 152 -13.71 -13.22 4.17
C LEU A 152 -13.43 -13.15 2.68
N ILE A 153 -14.00 -14.05 1.90
CA ILE A 153 -13.63 -14.27 0.52
C ILE A 153 -14.76 -13.89 -0.42
N ASP A 154 -14.47 -13.00 -1.34
CA ASP A 154 -15.32 -12.71 -2.48
C ASP A 154 -15.43 -13.96 -3.37
N VAL A 155 -16.64 -14.43 -3.60
CA VAL A 155 -16.94 -15.51 -4.54
C VAL A 155 -17.91 -15.07 -5.63
N SER A 156 -17.99 -13.77 -5.90
CA SER A 156 -18.79 -13.19 -6.99
C SER A 156 -18.37 -13.72 -8.35
N GLY A 157 -19.19 -13.48 -9.39
CA GLY A 157 -18.90 -13.94 -10.72
C GLY A 157 -17.61 -13.37 -11.33
N SER A 158 -17.20 -12.16 -10.91
CA SER A 158 -15.96 -11.51 -11.35
C SER A 158 -14.70 -12.24 -10.86
N MET A 159 -14.79 -13.01 -9.76
CA MET A 159 -13.69 -13.80 -9.19
C MET A 159 -13.38 -15.10 -9.93
N GLY A 160 -14.01 -15.35 -11.09
CA GLY A 160 -13.90 -16.62 -11.82
C GLY A 160 -12.62 -16.85 -12.60
N SER A 161 -11.73 -15.87 -12.77
CA SER A 161 -10.46 -16.05 -13.45
C SER A 161 -9.41 -16.72 -12.56
N GLU A 162 -8.39 -17.34 -13.19
CA GLU A 162 -7.34 -18.11 -12.49
C GLU A 162 -6.46 -17.24 -11.59
N ASP A 163 -6.31 -15.95 -11.93
CA ASP A 163 -5.54 -14.94 -11.20
C ASP A 163 -6.30 -14.32 -10.02
N LYS A 164 -7.49 -14.84 -9.68
CA LYS A 164 -8.35 -14.35 -8.58
C LYS A 164 -8.62 -15.46 -7.55
N LEU A 165 -9.83 -16.04 -7.53
CA LEU A 165 -10.22 -17.03 -6.51
C LEU A 165 -9.30 -18.25 -6.45
N GLU A 166 -8.87 -18.80 -7.59
CA GLU A 166 -7.99 -19.97 -7.60
C GLU A 166 -6.58 -19.66 -7.08
N LEU A 167 -6.07 -18.44 -7.33
CA LEU A 167 -4.83 -17.97 -6.76
C LEU A 167 -4.94 -17.84 -5.23
N LEU A 168 -6.00 -17.22 -4.70
CA LEU A 168 -6.25 -17.13 -3.27
C LEU A 168 -6.37 -18.51 -2.62
N LYS A 169 -7.14 -19.44 -3.21
CA LYS A 169 -7.27 -20.83 -2.73
C LYS A 169 -5.91 -21.52 -2.61
N SER A 170 -5.06 -21.34 -3.62
CA SER A 170 -3.72 -21.93 -3.64
C SER A 170 -2.84 -21.36 -2.53
N GLY A 171 -2.85 -20.04 -2.34
CA GLY A 171 -2.10 -19.37 -1.29
C GLY A 171 -2.59 -19.73 0.12
N PHE A 172 -3.90 -19.70 0.35
CA PHE A 172 -4.47 -20.06 1.65
C PHE A 172 -4.19 -21.53 2.03
N LYS A 173 -4.19 -22.47 1.06
CA LYS A 173 -3.78 -23.86 1.36
C LYS A 173 -2.33 -23.95 1.79
N ASN A 174 -1.43 -23.17 1.20
CA ASN A 174 -0.03 -23.09 1.61
C ASN A 174 0.11 -22.49 3.02
N PHE A 175 -0.66 -21.46 3.33
CA PHE A 175 -0.71 -20.86 4.66
C PHE A 175 -1.20 -21.85 5.72
N VAL A 176 -2.26 -22.62 5.44
CA VAL A 176 -2.79 -23.64 6.35
C VAL A 176 -1.73 -24.68 6.73
N ASP A 177 -0.78 -25.00 5.84
CA ASP A 177 0.34 -25.89 6.15
C ASP A 177 1.26 -25.35 7.25
N GLN A 178 1.38 -24.03 7.38
CA GLN A 178 2.22 -23.38 8.39
C GLN A 178 1.52 -23.14 9.73
N MET A 179 0.18 -23.25 9.79
CA MET A 179 -0.58 -23.01 11.01
C MET A 179 -0.11 -23.87 12.18
N LYS A 180 -0.06 -23.24 13.36
CA LYS A 180 0.09 -23.93 14.64
C LYS A 180 -1.20 -24.70 14.98
N VAL A 181 -1.08 -25.72 15.80
CA VAL A 181 -2.25 -26.51 16.24
C VAL A 181 -3.26 -25.66 17.05
N THR A 182 -2.77 -24.58 17.66
CA THR A 182 -3.57 -23.66 18.48
C THR A 182 -4.19 -22.50 17.67
N ASP A 183 -3.74 -22.28 16.43
CA ASP A 183 -4.35 -21.28 15.56
C ASP A 183 -5.75 -21.73 15.15
N LYS A 184 -6.61 -20.77 14.83
CA LYS A 184 -7.97 -21.00 14.37
C LYS A 184 -8.20 -20.31 13.04
N ILE A 185 -8.98 -20.95 12.17
CA ILE A 185 -9.50 -20.35 10.93
C ILE A 185 -11.02 -20.56 10.85
N ALA A 186 -11.74 -19.50 10.53
CA ALA A 186 -13.08 -19.56 9.98
C ALA A 186 -13.09 -19.06 8.53
N ILE A 187 -14.05 -19.49 7.72
CA ILE A 187 -14.21 -19.06 6.33
C ILE A 187 -15.62 -18.54 6.11
N VAL A 188 -15.72 -17.29 5.72
CA VAL A 188 -16.93 -16.59 5.33
C VAL A 188 -16.81 -16.22 3.86
N THR A 189 -17.87 -16.43 3.09
CA THR A 189 -17.95 -15.97 1.70
C THR A 189 -19.04 -14.93 1.54
N TYR A 190 -18.89 -14.07 0.57
CA TYR A 190 -19.95 -13.17 0.15
C TYR A 190 -20.06 -13.14 -1.39
N ALA A 191 -21.32 -13.28 -1.85
CA ALA A 191 -21.74 -13.15 -3.24
C ALA A 191 -23.27 -13.13 -3.27
N GLY A 192 -23.90 -11.96 -3.23
CA GLY A 192 -25.37 -11.82 -3.14
C GLY A 192 -25.95 -12.07 -1.75
N SER A 193 -25.29 -12.83 -0.90
CA SER A 193 -25.53 -12.99 0.54
C SER A 193 -24.25 -13.47 1.22
N ALA A 194 -24.12 -13.22 2.51
CA ALA A 194 -23.02 -13.78 3.30
C ALA A 194 -23.32 -15.25 3.66
N GLY A 195 -22.26 -16.07 3.68
CA GLY A 195 -22.37 -17.48 4.05
C GLY A 195 -21.13 -17.96 4.83
N VAL A 196 -21.38 -18.67 5.95
CA VAL A 196 -20.30 -19.32 6.71
C VAL A 196 -20.03 -20.69 6.08
N VAL A 197 -18.88 -20.80 5.39
CA VAL A 197 -18.43 -22.05 4.76
C VAL A 197 -17.74 -22.95 5.77
N LEU A 198 -16.97 -22.37 6.70
CA LEU A 198 -16.28 -23.08 7.76
C LEU A 198 -16.39 -22.29 9.07
N GLN A 199 -16.95 -22.91 10.10
CA GLN A 199 -16.90 -22.39 11.46
C GLN A 199 -15.44 -22.42 11.98
N SER A 200 -15.17 -21.64 13.04
CA SER A 200 -13.83 -21.58 13.62
C SER A 200 -13.28 -22.99 13.92
N THR A 201 -12.23 -23.35 13.20
CA THR A 201 -11.62 -24.68 13.19
C THR A 201 -10.13 -24.54 13.51
N THR A 202 -9.63 -25.40 14.40
CA THR A 202 -8.21 -25.33 14.85
C THR A 202 -7.25 -25.92 13.82
N GLY A 203 -5.98 -25.50 13.89
CA GLY A 203 -4.91 -26.03 13.06
C GLY A 203 -4.62 -27.53 13.25
N GLN A 204 -5.32 -28.22 14.16
CA GLN A 204 -5.30 -29.70 14.23
C GLN A 204 -5.99 -30.32 13.02
N ASP A 205 -7.01 -29.64 12.49
CA ASP A 205 -7.88 -30.13 11.43
C ASP A 205 -7.57 -29.53 10.05
N LYS A 206 -6.26 -29.35 9.72
CA LYS A 206 -5.79 -28.74 8.46
C LYS A 206 -6.47 -29.31 7.22
N ASN A 207 -6.79 -30.61 7.20
CA ASN A 207 -7.46 -31.24 6.07
C ASN A 207 -8.91 -30.75 5.90
N ILE A 208 -9.63 -30.54 6.98
CA ILE A 208 -10.99 -29.98 6.96
C ILE A 208 -10.95 -28.55 6.42
N ILE A 209 -10.01 -27.74 6.92
CA ILE A 209 -9.81 -26.36 6.47
C ILE A 209 -9.50 -26.33 4.96
N LYS A 210 -8.54 -27.15 4.49
CA LYS A 210 -8.18 -27.22 3.07
C LYS A 210 -9.33 -27.69 2.18
N GLN A 211 -10.15 -28.65 2.65
CA GLN A 211 -11.34 -29.07 1.90
C GLN A 211 -12.38 -27.97 1.79
N ALA A 212 -12.58 -27.18 2.86
CA ALA A 212 -13.45 -26.01 2.82
C ALA A 212 -12.94 -24.96 1.80
N ILE A 213 -11.64 -24.64 1.81
CA ILE A 213 -11.02 -23.75 0.81
C ILE A 213 -11.24 -24.31 -0.61
N GLU A 214 -11.00 -25.61 -0.83
CA GLU A 214 -11.15 -26.23 -2.15
C GLU A 214 -12.59 -26.17 -2.67
N SER A 215 -13.59 -26.23 -1.77
CA SER A 215 -15.01 -26.20 -2.12
C SER A 215 -15.50 -24.82 -2.57
N LEU A 216 -14.70 -23.75 -2.42
CA LEU A 216 -15.06 -22.41 -2.85
C LEU A 216 -15.18 -22.36 -4.38
N GLY A 217 -16.25 -21.76 -4.86
CA GLY A 217 -16.50 -21.57 -6.29
C GLY A 217 -17.11 -20.20 -6.56
N SER A 218 -16.68 -19.56 -7.66
CA SER A 218 -17.20 -18.24 -8.03
C SER A 218 -18.59 -18.33 -8.65
N GLY A 219 -19.47 -17.37 -8.32
CA GLY A 219 -20.81 -17.21 -8.88
C GLY A 219 -21.74 -16.36 -8.02
N GLY A 220 -22.65 -15.63 -8.63
CA GLY A 220 -23.58 -14.72 -7.96
C GLY A 220 -23.23 -13.23 -8.08
N SER A 221 -24.01 -12.39 -7.42
CA SER A 221 -23.80 -10.93 -7.34
C SER A 221 -23.19 -10.55 -5.99
N THR A 222 -22.51 -9.41 -5.91
CA THR A 222 -21.73 -9.00 -4.74
C THR A 222 -22.61 -8.35 -3.66
N ALA A 223 -22.51 -8.80 -2.38
CA ALA A 223 -23.09 -8.16 -1.20
C ALA A 223 -22.09 -8.23 -0.03
N GLY A 224 -21.13 -7.32 -0.02
CA GLY A 224 -19.96 -7.37 0.87
C GLY A 224 -20.23 -7.05 2.35
N ALA A 225 -21.16 -6.11 2.67
CA ALA A 225 -21.36 -5.62 4.05
C ALA A 225 -21.80 -6.68 5.04
N GLU A 226 -22.74 -7.52 4.66
CA GLU A 226 -23.21 -8.62 5.49
C GLU A 226 -22.07 -9.59 5.78
N GLY A 227 -21.14 -9.75 4.81
CA GLY A 227 -19.93 -10.56 4.96
C GLY A 227 -18.98 -9.99 6.02
N ILE A 228 -18.71 -8.68 5.99
CA ILE A 228 -17.83 -8.03 6.99
C ILE A 228 -18.45 -8.15 8.40
N ILE A 229 -19.73 -7.84 8.58
CA ILE A 229 -20.39 -7.96 9.87
C ILE A 229 -20.25 -9.39 10.40
N THR A 230 -20.60 -10.39 9.57
CA THR A 230 -20.49 -11.81 9.93
C THR A 230 -19.05 -12.20 10.28
N ALA A 231 -18.05 -11.71 9.53
CA ALA A 231 -16.65 -12.00 9.80
C ALA A 231 -16.21 -11.43 11.16
N TYR A 232 -16.59 -10.19 11.49
CA TYR A 232 -16.30 -9.60 12.80
C TYR A 232 -17.01 -10.31 13.95
N GLU A 233 -18.28 -10.71 13.79
CA GLU A 233 -19.02 -11.49 14.79
C GLU A 233 -18.30 -12.81 15.09
N ILE A 234 -17.81 -13.52 14.06
CA ILE A 234 -17.07 -14.77 14.22
C ILE A 234 -15.70 -14.52 14.87
N ALA A 235 -14.99 -13.46 14.45
CA ALA A 235 -13.70 -13.10 15.02
C ALA A 235 -13.82 -12.79 16.52
N GLN A 236 -14.82 -12.01 16.91
CA GLN A 236 -15.10 -11.66 18.31
C GLN A 236 -15.53 -12.89 19.14
N ALA A 237 -16.40 -13.76 18.59
CA ALA A 237 -16.84 -14.97 19.28
C ALA A 237 -15.69 -15.96 19.56
N ASN A 238 -14.60 -15.89 18.80
CA ASN A 238 -13.44 -16.77 18.90
C ASN A 238 -12.16 -16.03 19.33
N PHE A 239 -12.31 -14.83 19.84
CA PHE A 239 -11.20 -13.95 20.23
C PHE A 239 -10.19 -14.67 21.12
N ILE A 240 -8.92 -14.44 20.86
CA ILE A 240 -7.81 -14.97 21.64
C ILE A 240 -7.16 -13.78 22.35
N ASP A 241 -7.30 -13.73 23.67
CA ASP A 241 -6.67 -12.69 24.48
C ASP A 241 -5.13 -12.78 24.39
N GLY A 242 -4.48 -11.65 24.09
CA GLY A 242 -3.03 -11.63 23.81
C GLY A 242 -2.62 -12.35 22.51
N GLY A 243 -3.58 -12.78 21.69
CA GLY A 243 -3.36 -13.40 20.38
C GLY A 243 -3.49 -12.43 19.21
N ASN A 244 -3.20 -12.91 18.00
CA ASN A 244 -3.45 -12.17 16.77
C ASN A 244 -4.87 -12.47 16.26
N ASN A 245 -5.77 -11.52 16.38
CA ASN A 245 -7.15 -11.63 15.89
C ASN A 245 -7.31 -10.82 14.62
N ARG A 246 -7.57 -11.48 13.49
CA ARG A 246 -7.51 -10.81 12.20
C ARG A 246 -8.51 -11.35 11.19
N ILE A 247 -9.18 -10.42 10.49
CA ILE A 247 -9.92 -10.71 9.28
C ILE A 247 -9.00 -10.54 8.08
N ILE A 248 -9.03 -11.49 7.15
CA ILE A 248 -8.31 -11.43 5.88
C ILE A 248 -9.35 -11.43 4.78
N VAL A 249 -9.51 -10.27 4.13
CA VAL A 249 -10.44 -10.08 3.01
C VAL A 249 -9.71 -10.43 1.71
N GLY A 250 -10.31 -11.29 0.88
CA GLY A 250 -9.83 -11.56 -0.48
C GLY A 250 -10.86 -11.10 -1.50
N THR A 251 -10.54 -10.12 -2.35
CA THR A 251 -11.47 -9.50 -3.30
C THR A 251 -10.77 -8.97 -4.53
N ASP A 252 -11.49 -8.80 -5.63
CA ASP A 252 -11.01 -8.15 -6.84
C ASP A 252 -11.32 -6.64 -6.91
N GLY A 253 -11.76 -6.06 -5.79
CA GLY A 253 -12.00 -4.63 -5.64
C GLY A 253 -13.44 -4.19 -5.84
N ASP A 254 -14.33 -5.06 -6.31
CA ASP A 254 -15.76 -4.74 -6.47
C ASP A 254 -16.49 -4.98 -5.14
N PHE A 255 -16.18 -4.13 -4.16
CA PHE A 255 -16.77 -4.18 -2.83
C PHE A 255 -18.12 -3.45 -2.82
N ASN A 256 -19.06 -3.89 -3.68
CA ASN A 256 -20.43 -3.39 -3.72
C ASN A 256 -21.19 -3.84 -2.47
N VAL A 257 -21.03 -3.05 -1.44
CA VAL A 257 -21.57 -3.28 -0.11
C VAL A 257 -23.05 -2.89 -0.12
N GLY A 258 -23.91 -3.73 0.39
CA GLY A 258 -25.32 -3.38 0.67
C GLY A 258 -25.48 -2.33 1.78
N ILE A 259 -24.40 -1.73 2.28
CA ILE A 259 -24.33 -0.49 3.06
C ILE A 259 -24.41 0.67 2.06
N SER A 260 -25.09 1.74 2.40
CA SER A 260 -25.49 2.78 1.45
C SER A 260 -24.34 3.68 1.01
N SER A 261 -23.17 3.64 1.69
CA SER A 261 -21.99 4.43 1.32
C SER A 261 -20.67 3.83 1.82
N GLN A 262 -19.56 4.25 1.24
CA GLN A 262 -18.21 3.89 1.65
C GLN A 262 -17.90 4.38 3.07
N GLU A 263 -18.40 5.56 3.43
CA GLU A 263 -18.22 6.15 4.77
C GLU A 263 -18.88 5.29 5.86
N GLU A 264 -20.05 4.72 5.60
CA GLU A 264 -20.71 3.80 6.56
C GLU A 264 -19.92 2.50 6.74
N LEU A 265 -19.26 2.00 5.70
CA LEU A 265 -18.38 0.84 5.78
C LEU A 265 -17.14 1.14 6.63
N ILE A 266 -16.49 2.27 6.37
CA ILE A 266 -15.32 2.71 7.14
C ILE A 266 -15.70 2.86 8.61
N ALA A 267 -16.77 3.58 8.94
CA ALA A 267 -17.23 3.76 10.31
C ALA A 267 -17.52 2.42 11.03
N LEU A 268 -18.05 1.41 10.32
CA LEU A 268 -18.23 0.07 10.87
C LEU A 268 -16.88 -0.60 11.18
N ILE A 269 -15.91 -0.49 10.27
CA ILE A 269 -14.58 -1.08 10.44
C ILE A 269 -13.87 -0.42 11.62
N GLU A 270 -13.90 0.91 11.73
CA GLU A 270 -13.36 1.67 12.86
C GLU A 270 -13.97 1.24 14.20
N GLU A 271 -15.32 1.14 14.28
CA GLU A 271 -15.98 0.61 15.48
C GLU A 271 -15.46 -0.78 15.88
N LYS A 272 -15.21 -1.65 14.89
CA LYS A 272 -14.85 -3.05 15.16
C LYS A 272 -13.37 -3.27 15.45
N ARG A 273 -12.46 -2.45 14.88
CA ARG A 273 -11.02 -2.53 15.18
C ARG A 273 -10.71 -2.21 16.64
N ASP A 274 -11.47 -1.31 17.27
CA ASP A 274 -11.32 -0.94 18.68
C ASP A 274 -11.47 -2.14 19.64
N PHE A 275 -12.09 -3.23 19.18
CA PHE A 275 -12.14 -4.49 19.92
C PHE A 275 -10.91 -5.38 19.73
N GLY A 276 -9.87 -4.91 19.04
CA GLY A 276 -8.62 -5.65 18.80
C GLY A 276 -8.70 -6.70 17.68
N VAL A 277 -9.63 -6.55 16.73
CA VAL A 277 -9.72 -7.38 15.53
C VAL A 277 -9.29 -6.57 14.33
N PHE A 278 -8.12 -6.85 13.80
CA PHE A 278 -7.53 -6.14 12.66
C PHE A 278 -8.03 -6.69 11.32
N LEU A 279 -7.92 -5.88 10.26
CA LEU A 279 -8.44 -6.25 8.94
C LEU A 279 -7.36 -6.05 7.87
N THR A 280 -6.86 -7.15 7.30
CA THR A 280 -5.94 -7.15 6.16
C THR A 280 -6.72 -7.39 4.87
N VAL A 281 -6.39 -6.67 3.81
CA VAL A 281 -7.03 -6.78 2.51
C VAL A 281 -6.06 -7.35 1.48
N LEU A 282 -6.51 -8.36 0.75
CA LEU A 282 -5.81 -8.97 -0.39
C LEU A 282 -6.57 -8.61 -1.67
N GLY A 283 -6.06 -7.65 -2.42
CA GLY A 283 -6.55 -7.35 -3.77
C GLY A 283 -6.03 -8.37 -4.78
N VAL A 284 -6.88 -8.84 -5.68
CA VAL A 284 -6.50 -9.81 -6.73
C VAL A 284 -7.06 -9.43 -8.09
N GLY A 285 -6.43 -9.93 -9.14
CA GLY A 285 -6.91 -9.81 -10.52
C GLY A 285 -6.72 -8.41 -11.10
N ARG A 286 -7.34 -8.18 -12.24
CA ARG A 286 -7.19 -6.97 -13.06
C ARG A 286 -8.49 -6.60 -13.75
N GLY A 287 -8.58 -5.33 -14.18
CA GLY A 287 -9.68 -4.79 -14.97
C GLY A 287 -10.84 -4.23 -14.16
N ASN A 288 -10.93 -4.50 -12.87
CA ASN A 288 -11.94 -3.96 -11.95
C ASN A 288 -11.39 -3.69 -10.54
N LEU A 289 -10.07 -3.73 -10.36
CA LEU A 289 -9.44 -3.44 -9.08
C LEU A 289 -9.77 -2.00 -8.65
N ASN A 290 -10.26 -1.83 -7.43
CA ASN A 290 -10.47 -0.53 -6.80
C ASN A 290 -9.42 -0.33 -5.70
N ASP A 291 -8.18 -0.10 -6.13
CA ASP A 291 -6.99 -0.02 -5.30
C ASP A 291 -7.16 0.97 -4.13
N GLY A 292 -7.58 2.20 -4.44
CA GLY A 292 -7.73 3.23 -3.42
C GLY A 292 -8.79 2.91 -2.34
N MET A 293 -9.86 2.18 -2.68
CA MET A 293 -10.84 1.73 -1.69
C MET A 293 -10.28 0.61 -0.81
N LEU A 294 -9.55 -0.35 -1.41
CA LEU A 294 -8.98 -1.48 -0.67
C LEU A 294 -7.92 -1.02 0.33
N GLU A 295 -7.10 -0.05 -0.07
CA GLU A 295 -6.15 0.63 0.81
C GLU A 295 -6.85 1.31 2.00
N GLN A 296 -7.90 2.11 1.75
CA GLN A 296 -8.65 2.78 2.82
C GLN A 296 -9.28 1.78 3.81
N ILE A 297 -9.86 0.68 3.32
CA ILE A 297 -10.43 -0.36 4.17
C ILE A 297 -9.37 -0.99 5.07
N ALA A 298 -8.18 -1.29 4.55
CA ALA A 298 -7.09 -1.87 5.31
C ALA A 298 -6.57 -0.88 6.37
N ASN A 299 -6.35 0.38 6.00
CA ASN A 299 -5.85 1.42 6.89
C ASN A 299 -6.80 1.67 8.06
N ASN A 300 -8.09 1.85 7.80
CA ASN A 300 -9.09 2.05 8.85
C ASN A 300 -9.34 0.78 9.69
N GLY A 301 -8.87 -0.38 9.25
CA GLY A 301 -8.94 -1.65 9.97
C GLY A 301 -7.67 -2.03 10.72
N ASN A 302 -6.71 -1.12 10.91
CA ASN A 302 -5.39 -1.36 11.51
C ASN A 302 -4.71 -2.61 10.91
N GLY A 303 -4.80 -2.74 9.60
CA GLY A 303 -4.26 -3.86 8.85
C GLY A 303 -3.33 -3.41 7.74
N THR A 304 -3.09 -4.28 6.79
CA THR A 304 -2.24 -4.03 5.63
C THR A 304 -3.01 -4.29 4.34
N TYR A 305 -2.69 -3.52 3.31
CA TYR A 305 -3.17 -3.78 1.96
C TYR A 305 -2.08 -4.47 1.14
N GLU A 306 -2.42 -5.61 0.57
CA GLU A 306 -1.54 -6.39 -0.29
C GLU A 306 -2.23 -6.64 -1.64
N TYR A 307 -1.53 -6.41 -2.73
CA TYR A 307 -1.98 -6.85 -4.05
C TYR A 307 -1.32 -8.18 -4.40
N ILE A 308 -2.11 -9.18 -4.74
CA ILE A 308 -1.64 -10.54 -5.02
C ILE A 308 -1.66 -10.78 -6.53
N ASP A 309 -0.53 -10.56 -7.16
CA ASP A 309 -0.33 -10.77 -8.60
C ASP A 309 0.09 -12.21 -8.97
N ASN A 310 0.64 -12.95 -8.00
CA ASN A 310 1.13 -14.31 -8.22
C ASN A 310 1.27 -15.10 -6.90
N ILE A 311 1.60 -16.40 -7.02
CA ILE A 311 1.72 -17.29 -5.85
C ILE A 311 2.94 -16.97 -4.97
N GLU A 312 4.01 -16.38 -5.50
CA GLU A 312 5.17 -15.98 -4.70
C GLU A 312 4.83 -14.78 -3.82
N GLN A 313 3.95 -13.87 -4.28
CA GLN A 313 3.42 -12.80 -3.43
C GLN A 313 2.62 -13.38 -2.24
N MET A 314 1.79 -14.39 -2.46
CA MET A 314 1.11 -15.08 -1.36
C MET A 314 2.11 -15.72 -0.38
N ARG A 315 3.20 -16.30 -0.88
CA ARG A 315 4.27 -16.85 -0.01
C ARG A 315 4.99 -15.76 0.75
N LYS A 316 5.29 -14.63 0.09
CA LYS A 316 5.89 -13.47 0.78
C LYS A 316 5.04 -13.05 1.97
N VAL A 317 3.75 -12.80 1.74
CA VAL A 317 2.82 -12.30 2.76
C VAL A 317 2.60 -13.30 3.90
N PHE A 318 2.35 -14.57 3.58
CA PHE A 318 1.87 -15.56 4.56
C PHE A 318 2.92 -16.54 5.06
N ILE A 319 4.11 -16.56 4.46
CA ILE A 319 5.17 -17.52 4.87
C ILE A 319 6.44 -16.78 5.24
N TYR A 320 6.95 -15.89 4.36
CA TYR A 320 8.26 -15.27 4.58
C TYR A 320 8.19 -14.09 5.56
N GLU A 321 7.09 -13.37 5.54
CA GLU A 321 6.84 -12.16 6.35
C GLU A 321 5.63 -12.31 7.27
N TYR A 322 5.25 -13.54 7.60
CA TYR A 322 4.10 -13.83 8.47
C TYR A 322 4.17 -13.08 9.82
N ASN A 323 5.38 -12.85 10.33
CA ASN A 323 5.60 -12.17 11.61
C ASN A 323 5.04 -10.75 11.61
N LYS A 324 4.93 -10.08 10.45
CA LYS A 324 4.38 -8.72 10.34
C LYS A 324 2.92 -8.60 10.81
N PHE A 325 2.18 -9.70 10.84
CA PHE A 325 0.81 -9.69 11.38
C PHE A 325 0.73 -9.58 12.91
N PHE A 326 1.87 -9.61 13.60
CA PHE A 326 1.95 -9.46 15.05
C PHE A 326 2.45 -8.05 15.37
N THR A 327 1.52 -7.15 15.65
CA THR A 327 1.82 -5.74 15.94
C THR A 327 2.71 -5.61 17.16
N VAL A 328 3.83 -4.91 17.05
CA VAL A 328 4.76 -4.58 18.14
C VAL A 328 4.68 -3.11 18.56
N ALA A 329 4.22 -2.25 17.66
CA ALA A 329 3.94 -0.85 17.93
C ALA A 329 2.72 -0.41 17.11
N LYS A 330 1.79 0.32 17.74
CA LYS A 330 0.60 0.90 17.10
C LYS A 330 0.61 2.42 17.18
N ASP A 331 -0.20 3.08 16.36
CA ASP A 331 -0.34 4.54 16.28
C ASP A 331 1.02 5.23 16.13
N VAL A 332 1.78 4.76 15.14
CA VAL A 332 3.16 5.16 14.94
C VAL A 332 3.23 6.44 14.13
N LYS A 333 3.75 7.50 14.76
CA LYS A 333 3.93 8.83 14.17
C LYS A 333 5.40 9.18 14.12
N VAL A 334 5.81 9.77 13.03
CA VAL A 334 7.18 10.23 12.79
C VAL A 334 7.17 11.73 12.55
N GLN A 335 8.01 12.44 13.26
CA GLN A 335 8.23 13.86 13.07
C GLN A 335 9.72 14.09 12.84
N VAL A 336 10.04 14.86 11.81
CA VAL A 336 11.41 15.19 11.43
C VAL A 336 11.59 16.69 11.54
N GLU A 337 12.46 17.13 12.47
CA GLU A 337 12.82 18.53 12.66
C GLU A 337 14.15 18.81 11.95
N PHE A 338 14.11 19.65 10.92
CA PHE A 338 15.29 20.05 10.14
C PHE A 338 15.97 21.26 10.76
N ASN A 339 17.30 21.18 10.92
CA ASN A 339 18.07 22.28 11.45
C ASN A 339 18.18 23.43 10.41
N PRO A 340 17.62 24.62 10.68
CA PRO A 340 17.64 25.73 9.73
C PRO A 340 19.05 26.29 9.45
N ASP A 341 20.04 25.96 10.26
CA ASP A 341 21.43 26.32 10.01
C ASP A 341 22.11 25.39 8.99
N ASN A 342 21.54 24.20 8.74
CA ASN A 342 22.10 23.17 7.89
C ASN A 342 21.27 22.90 6.62
N VAL A 343 19.97 23.08 6.69
CA VAL A 343 19.02 22.72 5.65
C VAL A 343 18.20 23.93 5.22
N GLU A 344 18.24 24.26 3.94
CA GLU A 344 17.43 25.33 3.35
C GLU A 344 15.99 24.86 3.07
N ALA A 345 15.87 23.68 2.44
CA ALA A 345 14.58 23.09 2.09
C ALA A 345 14.65 21.56 2.13
N TYR A 346 13.51 20.93 2.30
CA TYR A 346 13.35 19.48 2.28
C TYR A 346 12.13 19.04 1.49
N ARG A 347 12.13 17.79 1.04
CA ARG A 347 11.02 17.12 0.39
C ARG A 347 10.95 15.67 0.86
N LEU A 348 9.82 15.23 1.39
CA LEU A 348 9.56 13.81 1.67
C LEU A 348 9.23 13.10 0.34
N ILE A 349 9.87 11.97 0.06
CA ILE A 349 9.68 11.19 -1.16
C ILE A 349 8.68 10.06 -0.85
N GLY A 350 7.49 10.12 -1.45
CA GLY A 350 6.36 9.26 -1.09
C GLY A 350 5.61 9.76 0.15
N TYR A 351 4.74 8.92 0.71
CA TYR A 351 3.93 9.23 1.91
C TYR A 351 2.94 10.39 1.74
N GLU A 352 2.57 10.75 0.52
CA GLU A 352 1.70 11.90 0.23
C GLU A 352 0.32 11.74 0.89
N ASN A 353 -0.17 10.50 1.01
CA ASN A 353 -1.44 10.16 1.67
C ASN A 353 -1.29 9.85 3.17
N ARG A 354 -0.09 10.06 3.74
CA ARG A 354 0.26 9.77 5.14
C ARG A 354 0.74 10.98 5.92
N LEU A 355 0.67 12.17 5.31
CA LEU A 355 1.06 13.41 5.99
C LEU A 355 0.11 13.70 7.15
N LEU A 356 0.68 14.17 8.25
CA LEU A 356 -0.01 14.60 9.46
C LEU A 356 0.31 16.08 9.73
N SER A 357 -0.54 16.76 10.47
CA SER A 357 -0.19 18.06 11.01
C SER A 357 0.81 17.93 12.16
N GLU A 358 1.52 19.02 12.49
CA GLU A 358 2.42 19.02 13.64
C GLU A 358 1.66 18.75 14.95
N GLU A 359 0.42 19.20 15.05
CA GLU A 359 -0.45 19.04 16.22
C GLU A 359 -0.87 17.57 16.41
N ASP A 360 -1.08 16.82 15.31
CA ASP A 360 -1.47 15.41 15.35
C ASP A 360 -0.37 14.52 15.96
N PHE A 361 0.89 14.96 15.92
CA PHE A 361 1.99 14.21 16.52
C PHE A 361 1.83 14.01 18.03
N GLU A 362 1.35 15.03 18.73
CA GLU A 362 1.13 15.01 20.20
C GLU A 362 -0.25 14.44 20.58
N ASP A 363 -1.18 14.31 19.62
CA ASP A 363 -2.55 13.86 19.88
C ASP A 363 -2.61 12.33 19.94
N ASP A 364 -2.78 11.78 21.15
CA ASP A 364 -2.93 10.32 21.34
C ASP A 364 -4.27 9.78 20.82
N THR A 365 -5.20 10.61 20.37
CA THR A 365 -6.47 10.16 19.78
C THR A 365 -6.42 10.06 18.26
N GLU A 366 -5.39 10.64 17.64
CA GLU A 366 -5.17 10.56 16.20
C GLU A 366 -4.59 9.19 15.83
N ASP A 367 -5.28 8.49 14.95
CA ASP A 367 -4.92 7.17 14.45
C ASP A 367 -3.72 7.25 13.49
N ALA A 368 -2.83 6.28 13.55
CA ALA A 368 -1.65 6.22 12.71
C ALA A 368 -1.27 4.76 12.40
N GLY A 369 -0.23 4.54 11.59
CA GLY A 369 0.12 3.21 11.13
C GLY A 369 0.69 2.28 12.19
N GLU A 370 0.67 0.97 11.92
CA GLU A 370 1.21 -0.07 12.78
C GLU A 370 2.55 -0.59 12.27
N ILE A 371 3.37 -1.08 13.21
CA ILE A 371 4.58 -1.84 12.90
C ILE A 371 4.43 -3.26 13.44
N GLY A 372 4.57 -4.22 12.54
CA GLY A 372 4.60 -5.64 12.87
C GLY A 372 5.97 -6.14 13.28
N ALA A 373 6.02 -7.32 13.89
CA ALA A 373 7.27 -7.95 14.29
C ALA A 373 8.18 -8.19 13.07
N ASN A 374 9.47 -7.89 13.26
CA ASN A 374 10.52 -8.03 12.22
C ASN A 374 10.32 -7.15 10.97
N GLN A 375 9.33 -6.27 10.94
CA GLN A 375 9.04 -5.38 9.81
C GLN A 375 10.10 -4.28 9.69
N ASN A 376 10.39 -3.87 8.46
CA ASN A 376 11.26 -2.73 8.15
C ASN A 376 10.43 -1.67 7.45
N ILE A 377 10.60 -0.41 7.85
CA ILE A 377 9.99 0.74 7.21
C ILE A 377 11.09 1.75 6.91
N THR A 378 11.01 2.37 5.76
CA THR A 378 11.99 3.36 5.30
C THR A 378 11.28 4.61 4.79
N ALA A 379 11.72 5.77 5.27
CA ALA A 379 11.38 7.06 4.69
C ALA A 379 12.63 7.72 4.10
N ILE A 380 12.46 8.41 2.98
CA ILE A 380 13.53 9.13 2.30
C ILE A 380 13.12 10.58 2.14
N TYR A 381 14.05 11.48 2.52
CA TYR A 381 13.94 12.89 2.21
C TYR A 381 15.04 13.30 1.23
N GLU A 382 14.71 14.20 0.33
CA GLU A 382 15.67 14.98 -0.43
C GLU A 382 15.78 16.37 0.21
N ILE A 383 16.99 16.83 0.50
CA ILE A 383 17.24 18.13 1.13
C ILE A 383 18.14 19.01 0.26
N ILE A 384 17.90 20.31 0.34
CA ILE A 384 18.79 21.35 -0.17
C ILE A 384 19.64 21.83 1.00
N PRO A 385 20.94 21.52 1.03
CA PRO A 385 21.81 21.93 2.13
C PRO A 385 22.19 23.39 2.02
N ILE A 386 22.40 24.07 3.16
CA ILE A 386 23.02 25.39 3.18
C ILE A 386 24.52 25.25 2.90
N GLU A 387 25.06 26.06 2.00
CA GLU A 387 26.47 25.99 1.62
C GLU A 387 27.42 26.44 2.74
N ASN A 388 28.62 25.86 2.79
CA ASN A 388 29.78 26.27 3.61
C ASN A 388 29.64 26.08 5.15
N ILE A 389 28.91 25.07 5.59
CA ILE A 389 28.75 24.74 7.02
C ILE A 389 29.58 23.50 7.42
N ASN A 390 30.00 23.46 8.71
CA ASN A 390 30.59 22.27 9.30
C ASN A 390 29.47 21.35 9.83
N TYR A 391 29.01 20.42 9.00
CA TYR A 391 27.88 19.54 9.27
C TYR A 391 28.10 18.49 10.39
N ARG A 392 29.35 18.38 10.90
CA ARG A 392 29.72 17.27 11.78
C ARG A 392 29.43 17.53 13.27
N ASP A 393 29.34 18.78 13.66
CA ASP A 393 29.28 19.17 15.07
C ASP A 393 27.85 19.44 15.59
N VAL A 394 26.87 19.53 14.68
CA VAL A 394 25.45 19.73 15.03
C VAL A 394 24.59 18.77 14.23
N PRO A 395 23.46 18.29 14.76
CA PRO A 395 22.54 17.45 14.00
C PRO A 395 22.06 18.16 12.74
N THR A 396 22.01 17.46 11.63
CA THR A 396 21.40 17.94 10.39
C THR A 396 19.87 17.96 10.54
N PHE A 397 19.36 16.95 11.24
CA PHE A 397 17.95 16.84 11.62
C PHE A 397 17.81 15.92 12.82
N GLN A 398 16.69 16.05 13.51
CA GLN A 398 16.24 15.15 14.56
C GLN A 398 15.01 14.38 14.08
N VAL A 399 14.95 13.10 14.39
CA VAL A 399 13.75 12.28 14.22
C VAL A 399 13.13 12.08 15.59
N ASP A 400 11.92 12.58 15.77
CA ASP A 400 11.07 12.28 16.91
C ASP A 400 10.03 11.25 16.46
N PHE A 401 9.87 10.22 17.26
CA PHE A 401 9.03 9.07 16.98
C PHE A 401 8.13 8.80 18.18
N ARG A 402 6.85 8.61 17.94
CA ARG A 402 5.88 8.22 18.97
C ARG A 402 5.19 6.93 18.57
N TYR A 403 5.00 6.05 19.53
CA TYR A 403 4.26 4.82 19.35
C TYR A 403 3.55 4.42 20.63
N LYS A 404 2.50 3.59 20.51
CA LYS A 404 1.86 2.92 21.63
C LYS A 404 2.24 1.45 21.66
N GLN A 405 2.33 0.88 22.86
CA GLN A 405 2.35 -0.58 23.01
C GLN A 405 1.00 -1.15 22.55
N PRO A 406 0.95 -2.40 22.03
CA PRO A 406 -0.29 -2.99 21.50
C PRO A 406 -1.47 -2.97 22.49
N ASP A 407 -1.18 -3.04 23.80
CA ASP A 407 -2.15 -3.06 24.91
C ASP A 407 -2.25 -1.72 25.67
N SER A 408 -1.70 -0.62 25.14
CA SER A 408 -1.65 0.71 25.79
C SER A 408 -2.32 1.76 24.91
N GLU A 409 -2.92 2.77 25.57
CA GLU A 409 -3.44 3.97 24.91
C GLU A 409 -2.53 5.20 25.11
N THR A 410 -1.37 5.03 25.75
CA THR A 410 -0.43 6.11 25.97
C THR A 410 0.79 5.96 25.09
N SER A 411 1.15 7.02 24.37
CA SER A 411 2.32 7.05 23.50
C SER A 411 3.63 7.13 24.27
N ILE A 412 4.64 6.50 23.73
CA ILE A 412 6.03 6.48 24.21
C ILE A 412 6.89 7.20 23.17
N PRO A 413 7.63 8.27 23.54
CA PRO A 413 8.53 8.94 22.61
C PRO A 413 9.89 8.24 22.52
N ILE A 414 10.48 8.28 21.31
CA ILE A 414 11.89 7.97 21.05
C ILE A 414 12.42 9.07 20.14
N ASN A 415 13.69 9.45 20.30
CA ASN A 415 14.34 10.40 19.40
C ASN A 415 15.68 9.87 18.88
N LEU A 416 16.10 10.41 17.73
CA LEU A 416 17.37 10.11 17.11
C LEU A 416 17.94 11.34 16.41
N ASP A 417 19.11 11.79 16.84
CA ASP A 417 19.86 12.85 16.17
C ASP A 417 20.69 12.27 15.02
N ILE A 418 20.59 12.86 13.84
CA ILE A 418 21.33 12.44 12.66
C ILE A 418 22.28 13.55 12.21
N TYR A 419 23.54 13.15 12.01
CA TYR A 419 24.64 14.01 11.59
C TYR A 419 25.09 13.68 10.18
N ASP A 420 25.25 14.70 9.36
CA ASP A 420 25.85 14.54 8.04
C ASP A 420 27.38 14.32 8.16
N GLN A 421 27.83 13.16 7.76
CA GLN A 421 29.25 12.79 7.77
C GLN A 421 29.98 13.23 6.50
N GLY A 422 29.30 13.84 5.55
CA GLY A 422 29.85 14.26 4.26
C GLY A 422 30.08 13.07 3.31
N ASN A 423 29.26 12.05 3.39
CA ASN A 423 29.39 10.87 2.54
C ASN A 423 28.96 11.17 1.10
N ASP A 424 29.82 10.78 0.17
CA ASP A 424 29.41 10.64 -1.23
C ASP A 424 28.47 9.44 -1.37
N PHE A 425 27.60 9.48 -2.38
CA PHE A 425 26.69 8.36 -2.65
C PHE A 425 27.40 7.01 -2.83
N SER A 426 28.58 7.01 -3.47
CA SER A 426 29.38 5.79 -3.67
C SER A 426 29.88 5.17 -2.37
N SER A 427 30.06 5.97 -1.31
CA SER A 427 30.50 5.53 0.02
C SER A 427 29.36 5.29 1.01
N SER A 428 28.10 5.53 0.60
CA SER A 428 26.93 5.26 1.42
C SER A 428 26.69 3.76 1.62
N THR A 429 25.83 3.43 2.58
CA THR A 429 25.46 2.05 2.85
C THR A 429 24.71 1.40 1.68
N ASP A 430 24.71 0.09 1.61
CA ASP A 430 23.91 -0.65 0.64
C ASP A 430 22.40 -0.39 0.81
N TYR A 431 21.97 -0.06 2.02
CA TYR A 431 20.59 0.36 2.28
C TYR A 431 20.23 1.67 1.57
N MET A 432 21.11 2.70 1.70
CA MET A 432 20.92 3.98 1.01
C MET A 432 20.89 3.80 -0.51
N LYS A 433 21.86 3.05 -1.06
CA LYS A 433 21.94 2.78 -2.51
C LYS A 433 20.69 2.06 -3.02
N PHE A 434 20.25 1.04 -2.32
CA PHE A 434 19.07 0.27 -2.71
C PHE A 434 17.80 1.12 -2.67
N CYS A 435 17.53 1.79 -1.55
CA CYS A 435 16.33 2.63 -1.39
C CYS A 435 16.31 3.79 -2.39
N SER A 436 17.48 4.42 -2.65
CA SER A 436 17.60 5.47 -3.68
C SER A 436 17.32 4.92 -5.08
N SER A 437 17.75 3.68 -5.37
CA SER A 437 17.45 3.02 -6.65
C SER A 437 15.96 2.78 -6.84
N VAL A 438 15.26 2.36 -5.78
CA VAL A 438 13.81 2.15 -5.81
C VAL A 438 13.07 3.49 -5.96
N ALA A 439 13.46 4.53 -5.20
CA ALA A 439 12.89 5.87 -5.31
C ALA A 439 13.09 6.47 -6.71
N ALA A 440 14.28 6.37 -7.27
CA ALA A 440 14.56 6.85 -8.63
C ALA A 440 13.75 6.08 -9.68
N PHE A 441 13.59 4.76 -9.53
CA PHE A 441 12.74 3.97 -10.41
C PHE A 441 11.28 4.41 -10.35
N SER A 442 10.75 4.65 -9.14
CA SER A 442 9.41 5.19 -8.95
C SER A 442 9.24 6.54 -9.66
N MET A 443 10.17 7.48 -9.47
CA MET A 443 10.16 8.79 -10.14
C MET A 443 10.25 8.68 -11.66
N LEU A 444 10.93 7.67 -12.21
CA LEU A 444 10.95 7.41 -13.66
C LEU A 444 9.61 6.91 -14.17
N LEU A 445 8.94 6.02 -13.42
CA LEU A 445 7.62 5.50 -13.78
C LEU A 445 6.52 6.57 -13.75
N THR A 446 6.59 7.49 -12.79
CA THR A 446 5.62 8.60 -12.64
C THR A 446 5.94 9.80 -13.53
N ASP A 447 7.12 9.81 -14.18
CA ASP A 447 7.67 10.98 -14.91
C ASP A 447 7.73 12.21 -14.00
N SER A 448 8.23 12.00 -12.76
CA SER A 448 8.38 13.02 -11.73
C SER A 448 9.24 14.20 -12.21
N GLU A 449 8.88 15.41 -11.81
CA GLU A 449 9.70 16.60 -12.06
C GLU A 449 10.99 16.60 -11.22
N TYR A 450 11.03 15.82 -10.12
CA TYR A 450 12.17 15.72 -9.20
C TYR A 450 13.16 14.60 -9.56
N LYS A 451 12.93 13.84 -10.62
CA LYS A 451 13.82 12.73 -11.04
C LYS A 451 15.25 13.19 -11.41
N GLY A 452 15.46 14.49 -11.59
CA GLY A 452 16.78 15.07 -11.90
C GLY A 452 17.43 14.41 -13.12
N THR A 453 18.66 13.94 -12.95
CA THR A 453 19.44 13.26 -14.00
C THR A 453 19.22 11.75 -14.05
N SER A 454 18.41 11.17 -13.13
CA SER A 454 18.21 9.72 -13.07
C SER A 454 17.65 9.14 -14.38
N ASN A 455 18.09 7.95 -14.69
CA ASN A 455 17.60 7.12 -15.79
C ASN A 455 17.77 5.64 -15.44
N TYR A 456 17.13 4.75 -16.20
CA TYR A 456 17.16 3.31 -15.90
C TYR A 456 18.57 2.71 -15.85
N ASP A 457 19.53 3.21 -16.67
CA ASP A 457 20.91 2.73 -16.66
C ASP A 457 21.63 3.09 -15.36
N GLU A 458 21.41 4.30 -14.84
CA GLU A 458 21.97 4.71 -13.54
C GLU A 458 21.35 3.91 -12.39
N VAL A 459 20.03 3.70 -12.39
CA VAL A 459 19.38 2.83 -11.40
C VAL A 459 19.99 1.43 -11.39
N LEU A 460 20.22 0.84 -12.57
CA LEU A 460 20.89 -0.46 -12.69
C LEU A 460 22.32 -0.44 -12.17
N ASN A 461 23.08 0.62 -12.47
CA ASN A 461 24.45 0.79 -11.99
C ASN A 461 24.52 0.92 -10.45
N TRP A 462 23.54 1.57 -9.82
CA TRP A 462 23.46 1.66 -8.36
C TRP A 462 23.10 0.31 -7.74
N LEU A 463 22.15 -0.42 -8.32
CA LEU A 463 21.76 -1.76 -7.88
C LEU A 463 22.93 -2.75 -7.99
N ASP A 464 23.79 -2.64 -9.01
CA ASP A 464 24.96 -3.50 -9.19
C ASP A 464 26.04 -3.30 -8.10
N GLN A 465 25.95 -2.22 -7.31
CA GLN A 465 26.84 -1.94 -6.17
C GLN A 465 26.27 -2.45 -4.83
N VAL A 466 25.04 -2.93 -4.81
CA VAL A 466 24.35 -3.36 -3.59
C VAL A 466 24.63 -4.83 -3.28
N ASN A 467 24.98 -5.11 -2.02
CA ASN A 467 25.20 -6.47 -1.52
C ASN A 467 24.32 -6.75 -0.29
N LEU A 468 23.01 -6.66 -0.45
CA LEU A 468 22.04 -7.00 0.60
C LEU A 468 21.61 -8.46 0.50
N ASN A 469 21.23 -9.04 1.65
CA ASN A 469 20.65 -10.37 1.68
C ASN A 469 19.40 -10.45 0.80
N ASP A 470 19.33 -11.46 -0.08
CA ASP A 470 18.24 -11.67 -1.04
C ASP A 470 17.81 -13.14 -1.09
N GLN A 471 17.55 -13.73 0.08
CA GLN A 471 17.23 -15.15 0.24
C GLN A 471 16.06 -15.59 -0.66
N HIS A 472 15.09 -14.71 -0.91
CA HIS A 472 13.88 -15.00 -1.69
C HIS A 472 13.88 -14.36 -3.08
N GLN A 473 15.01 -13.77 -3.49
CA GLN A 473 15.24 -13.19 -4.84
C GLN A 473 14.35 -11.98 -5.20
N PHE A 474 13.72 -11.33 -4.25
CA PHE A 474 12.89 -10.15 -4.52
C PHE A 474 13.71 -8.93 -4.98
N LYS A 475 14.93 -8.74 -4.43
CA LYS A 475 15.82 -7.66 -4.87
C LYS A 475 16.39 -7.91 -6.27
N SER A 476 16.72 -9.16 -6.57
CA SER A 476 17.14 -9.59 -7.90
C SER A 476 16.00 -9.46 -8.91
N GLU A 477 14.76 -9.82 -8.54
CA GLU A 477 13.56 -9.61 -9.36
C GLU A 477 13.35 -8.12 -9.66
N PHE A 478 13.54 -7.24 -8.66
CA PHE A 478 13.43 -5.80 -8.87
C PHE A 478 14.41 -5.31 -9.94
N ARG A 479 15.66 -5.77 -9.90
CA ARG A 479 16.64 -5.43 -10.93
C ARG A 479 16.17 -5.87 -12.34
N GLU A 480 15.62 -7.07 -12.46
CA GLU A 480 15.04 -7.55 -13.73
C GLU A 480 13.83 -6.71 -14.16
N LEU A 481 13.01 -6.25 -13.21
CA LEU A 481 11.88 -5.38 -13.45
C LEU A 481 12.33 -4.03 -14.04
N VAL A 482 13.41 -3.44 -13.50
CA VAL A 482 14.01 -2.19 -14.03
C VAL A 482 14.53 -2.40 -15.46
N VAL A 483 15.18 -3.55 -15.75
CA VAL A 483 15.63 -3.88 -17.13
C VAL A 483 14.43 -3.94 -18.06
N LYS A 484 13.36 -4.61 -17.66
CA LYS A 484 12.17 -4.77 -18.51
C LYS A 484 11.44 -3.44 -18.71
N ALA A 485 11.32 -2.62 -17.66
CA ALA A 485 10.69 -1.30 -17.76
C ALA A 485 11.45 -0.35 -18.71
N LYS A 486 12.79 -0.47 -18.76
CA LYS A 486 13.63 0.30 -19.71
C LYS A 486 13.31 -0.03 -21.18
N ASP A 487 12.89 -1.25 -21.48
CA ASP A 487 12.62 -1.71 -22.83
C ASP A 487 11.18 -1.41 -23.30
N LEU A 488 10.29 -0.97 -22.38
CA LEU A 488 8.92 -0.56 -22.64
C LEU A 488 8.80 0.92 -22.98
#